data_1921fc38b56f6886a179e29da51a8d27
#
_entry.id   1921fc38b56f6886a179e29da51a8d27
#
_cell.length_a   1.000
_cell.length_b   1.000
_cell.length_c   1.000
_cell.angle_alpha   90.00
_cell.angle_beta   90.00
_cell.angle_gamma   90.00
#
_symmetry.space_group_name_H-M   'P 1'
#
loop_
_entity.id
_entity.type
_entity.pdbx_description
1 polymer ?
#
loop_
_entity_poly.entity_id
_entity_poly.type
_entity_poly.pdbx_seq_one_letter_code
_entity_poly.pdbx_strand_id
1 'polypeptide(L)'
;MTTAHTLTAEGVTLGYGDRTVVDGLDLVVPPGRITAIVGANACGKSTLLRSMSRLLAPRSGAVLLDGRAVHRTPAKQLARTLGLLPQSPTAPEGITVADLVGRGRHPHQGMLSRWSAHDDEAVATALDATDTAALADRSVDELSGGQRQRVWIAMALAQETDVLLLDEPTTFLDVSHQIEVLDLLVDLNRTRGTTVVMVLHDLNMAARYADHLVAIAHGAVHASGTPAAVLTEETVLAVFGLDSRIITDPTSGTPLMLPLGRHRLAPERIDAPGGAQMTDV
;
A
#
# COMPACT_ATOMS: atom_id res chain seq x y z
N MET A 1 18.21 -15.64 5.09
CA MET A 1 17.24 -15.23 6.13
C MET A 1 17.11 -13.73 6.04
N THR A 2 15.97 -13.22 5.62
CA THR A 2 15.69 -11.78 5.56
C THR A 2 15.63 -11.25 7.00
N THR A 3 16.34 -10.16 7.27
CA THR A 3 16.28 -9.51 8.59
C THR A 3 14.95 -8.81 8.72
N ALA A 4 14.14 -9.17 9.70
CA ALA A 4 12.86 -8.51 9.94
C ALA A 4 13.12 -7.09 10.46
N HIS A 5 12.84 -6.08 9.64
CA HIS A 5 12.99 -4.67 9.99
C HIS A 5 11.72 -4.12 10.65
N THR A 6 11.88 -3.39 11.74
CA THR A 6 10.77 -2.71 12.45
C THR A 6 10.71 -1.25 12.02
N LEU A 7 9.59 -0.85 11.41
CA LEU A 7 9.31 0.54 11.04
C LEU A 7 8.25 1.12 11.97
N THR A 8 8.56 2.22 12.67
CA THR A 8 7.65 2.88 13.61
C THR A 8 7.54 4.37 13.32
N ALA A 9 6.40 4.95 13.65
CA ALA A 9 6.22 6.39 13.80
C ALA A 9 5.87 6.66 15.27
N GLU A 10 6.59 7.57 15.92
CA GLU A 10 6.47 7.86 17.36
C GLU A 10 6.15 9.34 17.54
N GLY A 11 4.91 9.65 17.93
CA GLY A 11 4.41 10.99 18.18
C GLY A 11 4.62 11.95 16.99
N VAL A 12 4.53 11.45 15.74
CA VAL A 12 4.90 12.25 14.56
C VAL A 12 3.85 13.30 14.24
N THR A 13 4.30 14.56 14.11
CA THR A 13 3.50 15.67 13.57
C THR A 13 4.06 16.06 12.21
N LEU A 14 3.22 16.01 11.17
CA LEU A 14 3.59 16.24 9.78
C LEU A 14 2.73 17.34 9.15
N GLY A 15 3.29 18.07 8.18
CA GLY A 15 2.54 19.09 7.47
C GLY A 15 3.36 19.82 6.42
N TYR A 16 2.72 20.76 5.73
CA TYR A 16 3.29 21.59 4.66
C TYR A 16 3.06 23.05 4.98
N GLY A 17 4.10 23.92 4.87
CA GLY A 17 4.02 25.30 5.29
C GLY A 17 3.49 25.38 6.73
N ASP A 18 2.44 26.13 7.00
CA ASP A 18 1.85 26.26 8.34
C ASP A 18 0.75 25.21 8.63
N ARG A 19 0.34 24.44 7.62
CA ARG A 19 -0.74 23.45 7.75
C ARG A 19 -0.23 22.15 8.35
N THR A 20 -0.76 21.73 9.49
CA THR A 20 -0.60 20.39 10.04
C THR A 20 -1.59 19.44 9.36
N VAL A 21 -1.11 18.26 8.97
CA VAL A 21 -1.88 17.21 8.28
C VAL A 21 -2.00 15.96 9.15
N VAL A 22 -0.92 15.62 9.88
CA VAL A 22 -0.88 14.54 10.86
C VAL A 22 -0.40 15.15 12.16
N ASP A 23 -1.03 14.78 13.28
CA ASP A 23 -0.73 15.38 14.58
C ASP A 23 -0.56 14.31 15.65
N GLY A 24 0.68 14.20 16.18
CA GLY A 24 1.03 13.30 17.27
C GLY A 24 0.76 11.82 16.99
N LEU A 25 0.93 11.36 15.74
CA LEU A 25 0.56 10.00 15.34
C LEU A 25 1.60 8.98 15.78
N ASP A 26 1.11 7.89 16.41
CA ASP A 26 1.87 6.69 16.72
C ASP A 26 1.44 5.54 15.81
N LEU A 27 2.41 4.80 15.24
CA LEU A 27 2.15 3.62 14.43
C LEU A 27 3.33 2.66 14.50
N VAL A 28 3.03 1.37 14.65
CA VAL A 28 3.99 0.26 14.51
C VAL A 28 3.59 -0.55 13.29
N VAL A 29 4.50 -0.69 12.33
CA VAL A 29 4.32 -1.58 11.17
C VAL A 29 4.82 -2.97 11.55
N PRO A 30 3.96 -4.00 11.52
CA PRO A 30 4.37 -5.38 11.80
C PRO A 30 5.41 -5.86 10.78
N PRO A 31 6.61 -6.31 11.23
CA PRO A 31 7.65 -6.76 10.32
C PRO A 31 7.24 -8.05 9.59
N GLY A 32 7.66 -8.18 8.31
CA GLY A 32 7.37 -9.35 7.48
C GLY A 32 5.87 -9.54 7.17
N ARG A 33 5.06 -8.49 7.29
CA ARG A 33 3.62 -8.49 7.03
C ARG A 33 3.25 -7.46 5.98
N ILE A 34 2.07 -7.64 5.41
CA ILE A 34 1.44 -6.67 4.53
C ILE A 34 0.53 -5.78 5.36
N THR A 35 0.85 -4.48 5.43
CA THR A 35 0.03 -3.46 6.10
C THR A 35 -0.64 -2.58 5.04
N ALA A 36 -1.97 -2.48 5.08
CA ALA A 36 -2.69 -1.51 4.25
C ALA A 36 -3.14 -0.31 5.11
N ILE A 37 -2.87 0.89 4.59
CA ILE A 37 -3.32 2.15 5.17
C ILE A 37 -4.52 2.65 4.38
N VAL A 38 -5.65 2.81 5.06
CA VAL A 38 -6.91 3.28 4.48
C VAL A 38 -7.42 4.54 5.19
N GLY A 39 -8.31 5.27 4.54
CA GLY A 39 -8.90 6.48 5.10
C GLY A 39 -9.42 7.41 4.03
N ALA A 40 -10.21 8.40 4.39
CA ALA A 40 -10.77 9.40 3.47
C ALA A 40 -9.67 10.18 2.72
N ASN A 41 -10.04 10.84 1.63
CA ASN A 41 -9.08 11.69 0.90
C ASN A 41 -8.57 12.81 1.80
N ALA A 42 -7.29 13.18 1.63
CA ALA A 42 -6.61 14.22 2.38
C ALA A 42 -6.51 13.99 3.91
N CYS A 43 -6.77 12.80 4.44
CA CYS A 43 -6.63 12.48 5.87
C CYS A 43 -5.19 12.28 6.35
N GLY A 44 -4.17 12.29 5.45
CA GLY A 44 -2.76 12.21 5.84
C GLY A 44 -2.01 10.95 5.43
N LYS A 45 -2.63 9.97 4.75
CA LYS A 45 -2.00 8.69 4.34
C LYS A 45 -0.67 8.87 3.58
N SER A 46 -0.71 9.57 2.44
CA SER A 46 0.49 9.82 1.63
C SER A 46 1.50 10.71 2.34
N THR A 47 1.04 11.62 3.23
CA THR A 47 1.91 12.45 4.05
C THR A 47 2.70 11.60 5.05
N LEU A 48 2.04 10.64 5.69
CA LEU A 48 2.68 9.67 6.58
C LEU A 48 3.69 8.81 5.81
N LEU A 49 3.29 8.25 4.65
CA LEU A 49 4.16 7.42 3.82
C LEU A 49 5.42 8.18 3.34
N ARG A 50 5.26 9.47 2.96
CA ARG A 50 6.39 10.36 2.62
C ARG A 50 7.34 10.59 3.80
N SER A 51 6.82 10.65 5.01
CA SER A 51 7.68 10.76 6.20
C SER A 51 8.40 9.44 6.49
N MET A 52 7.72 8.31 6.37
CA MET A 52 8.33 6.98 6.50
C MET A 52 9.45 6.75 5.48
N SER A 53 9.35 7.32 4.29
CA SER A 53 10.35 7.22 3.21
C SER A 53 11.42 8.32 3.23
N ARG A 54 11.50 9.16 4.27
CA ARG A 54 12.44 10.29 4.39
C ARG A 54 12.17 11.46 3.43
N LEU A 55 11.07 11.45 2.68
CA LEU A 55 10.73 12.56 1.76
C LEU A 55 10.14 13.77 2.47
N LEU A 56 9.58 13.59 3.67
CA LEU A 56 9.03 14.66 4.50
C LEU A 56 9.55 14.53 5.93
N ALA A 57 10.29 15.53 6.40
CA ALA A 57 10.77 15.55 7.77
C ALA A 57 9.62 15.84 8.75
N PRO A 58 9.49 15.08 9.87
CA PRO A 58 8.52 15.42 10.89
C PRO A 58 8.88 16.74 11.59
N ARG A 59 7.85 17.50 11.97
CA ARG A 59 7.99 18.73 12.80
C ARG A 59 8.29 18.38 14.25
N SER A 60 7.67 17.30 14.73
CA SER A 60 7.92 16.71 16.05
C SER A 60 7.76 15.20 15.96
N GLY A 61 8.26 14.48 16.96
CA GLY A 61 8.33 13.03 16.94
C GLY A 61 9.39 12.49 16.00
N ALA A 62 9.34 11.20 15.70
CA ALA A 62 10.31 10.56 14.82
C ALA A 62 9.72 9.35 14.09
N VAL A 63 10.15 9.14 12.85
CA VAL A 63 10.00 7.84 12.17
C VAL A 63 11.30 7.07 12.35
N LEU A 64 11.20 5.84 12.84
CA LEU A 64 12.35 4.99 13.15
C LEU A 64 12.31 3.72 12.30
N LEU A 65 13.47 3.32 11.79
CA LEU A 65 13.73 2.00 11.22
C LEU A 65 14.77 1.32 12.12
N ASP A 66 14.37 0.22 12.76
CA ASP A 66 15.20 -0.49 13.76
C ASP A 66 15.71 0.43 14.88
N GLY A 67 14.85 1.32 15.37
CA GLY A 67 15.19 2.28 16.42
C GLY A 67 16.07 3.45 15.97
N ARG A 68 16.41 3.55 14.67
CA ARG A 68 17.21 4.66 14.11
C ARG A 68 16.32 5.61 13.33
N ALA A 69 16.45 6.90 13.59
CA ALA A 69 15.66 7.92 12.89
C ALA A 69 15.93 7.88 11.37
N VAL A 70 14.89 7.62 10.60
CA VAL A 70 14.92 7.55 9.12
C VAL A 70 15.55 8.81 8.51
N HIS A 71 15.22 10.00 9.06
CA HIS A 71 15.74 11.28 8.57
C HIS A 71 17.23 11.49 8.87
N ARG A 72 17.80 10.81 9.85
CA ARG A 72 19.22 10.87 10.21
C ARG A 72 20.04 9.78 9.51
N THR A 73 19.41 8.78 8.93
CA THR A 73 20.07 7.72 8.19
C THR A 73 20.52 8.23 6.82
N PRO A 74 21.78 7.98 6.36
CA PRO A 74 22.21 8.36 5.02
C PRO A 74 21.28 7.80 3.93
N ALA A 75 20.90 8.62 2.95
CA ALA A 75 19.89 8.26 1.94
C ALA A 75 20.19 6.93 1.24
N LYS A 76 21.44 6.71 0.84
CA LYS A 76 21.87 5.49 0.14
C LYS A 76 21.81 4.24 1.03
N GLN A 77 22.11 4.39 2.33
CA GLN A 77 21.98 3.29 3.29
C GLN A 77 20.50 2.94 3.49
N LEU A 78 19.65 3.95 3.69
CA LEU A 78 18.21 3.75 3.84
C LEU A 78 17.62 3.06 2.59
N ALA A 79 17.99 3.53 1.40
CA ALA A 79 17.47 3.01 0.13
C ALA A 79 17.87 1.55 -0.18
N ARG A 80 18.80 0.96 0.56
CA ARG A 80 19.10 -0.48 0.48
C ARG A 80 18.16 -1.34 1.31
N THR A 81 17.45 -0.74 2.26
CA THR A 81 16.55 -1.46 3.17
C THR A 81 15.10 -1.08 2.92
N LEU A 82 14.85 0.17 2.51
CA LEU A 82 13.51 0.71 2.34
C LEU A 82 13.34 1.28 0.93
N GLY A 83 12.44 0.68 0.15
CA GLY A 83 11.99 1.13 -1.15
C GLY A 83 10.71 1.95 -1.07
N LEU A 84 10.50 2.84 -2.03
CA LEU A 84 9.28 3.63 -2.16
C LEU A 84 8.81 3.68 -3.61
N LEU A 85 7.53 3.37 -3.83
CA LEU A 85 6.79 3.76 -5.02
C LEU A 85 5.85 4.93 -4.65
N PRO A 86 6.12 6.16 -5.11
CA PRO A 86 5.23 7.29 -4.87
C PRO A 86 4.00 7.24 -5.78
N GLN A 87 2.92 7.94 -5.43
CA GLN A 87 1.66 8.00 -6.18
C GLN A 87 1.82 8.49 -7.62
N SER A 88 2.70 9.47 -7.85
CA SER A 88 2.92 10.07 -9.18
C SER A 88 4.41 10.14 -9.47
N PRO A 89 5.04 9.02 -9.81
CA PRO A 89 6.45 9.01 -10.16
C PRO A 89 6.68 9.66 -11.52
N THR A 90 7.84 10.31 -11.70
CA THR A 90 8.25 10.94 -12.94
C THR A 90 9.51 10.29 -13.50
N ALA A 91 9.55 10.08 -14.81
CA ALA A 91 10.71 9.59 -15.54
C ALA A 91 11.28 10.70 -16.44
N PRO A 92 12.58 10.67 -16.75
CA PRO A 92 13.13 11.49 -17.82
C PRO A 92 12.49 11.15 -19.16
N GLU A 93 12.30 12.15 -20.00
CA GLU A 93 11.77 12.00 -21.36
C GLU A 93 12.62 11.02 -22.18
N GLY A 94 11.96 10.13 -22.91
CA GLY A 94 12.60 9.15 -23.80
C GLY A 94 13.36 8.01 -23.12
N ILE A 95 13.29 7.87 -21.79
CA ILE A 95 13.92 6.74 -21.09
C ILE A 95 13.26 5.41 -21.47
N THR A 96 14.06 4.37 -21.70
CA THR A 96 13.54 3.02 -21.92
C THR A 96 13.02 2.38 -20.62
N VAL A 97 12.15 1.39 -20.75
CA VAL A 97 11.66 0.61 -19.62
C VAL A 97 12.82 -0.06 -18.88
N ALA A 98 13.74 -0.72 -19.59
CA ALA A 98 14.90 -1.37 -18.98
C ALA A 98 15.77 -0.39 -18.21
N ASP A 99 16.05 0.80 -18.76
CA ASP A 99 16.84 1.84 -18.11
C ASP A 99 16.13 2.39 -16.86
N LEU A 100 14.80 2.58 -16.92
CA LEU A 100 14.03 3.04 -15.77
C LEU A 100 14.06 2.01 -14.66
N VAL A 101 13.79 0.72 -14.94
CA VAL A 101 13.84 -0.37 -13.96
C VAL A 101 15.24 -0.52 -13.38
N GLY A 102 16.27 -0.37 -14.23
CA GLY A 102 17.68 -0.36 -13.83
C GLY A 102 18.03 0.72 -12.79
N ARG A 103 17.31 1.86 -12.77
CA ARG A 103 17.50 2.88 -11.72
C ARG A 103 17.17 2.38 -10.31
N GLY A 104 16.35 1.35 -10.16
CA GLY A 104 16.14 0.67 -8.90
C GLY A 104 17.44 0.14 -8.28
N ARG A 105 18.46 -0.16 -9.10
CA ARG A 105 19.78 -0.65 -8.65
C ARG A 105 20.74 0.43 -8.15
N HIS A 106 20.43 1.73 -8.34
CA HIS A 106 21.31 2.83 -7.91
C HIS A 106 21.78 2.76 -6.44
N PRO A 107 20.98 2.37 -5.45
CA PRO A 107 21.44 2.24 -4.06
C PRO A 107 22.55 1.20 -3.88
N HIS A 108 22.61 0.16 -4.73
CA HIS A 108 23.57 -0.92 -4.67
C HIS A 108 24.90 -0.56 -5.37
N GLN A 109 24.87 0.38 -6.29
CA GLN A 109 26.06 0.81 -7.03
C GLN A 109 26.96 1.71 -6.17
N GLY A 110 28.29 1.46 -6.18
CA GLY A 110 29.32 2.28 -5.54
C GLY A 110 29.81 3.41 -6.47
N MET A 111 30.62 4.33 -5.95
CA MET A 111 31.29 5.35 -6.78
C MET A 111 32.23 4.76 -7.84
N LEU A 112 32.77 3.54 -7.58
CA LEU A 112 33.64 2.79 -8.48
C LEU A 112 33.03 1.43 -8.87
N SER A 113 31.84 1.10 -8.38
CA SER A 113 31.17 -0.16 -8.68
C SER A 113 30.48 -0.02 -10.04
N ARG A 114 30.90 -0.84 -11.00
CA ARG A 114 30.24 -0.98 -12.29
C ARG A 114 28.96 -1.82 -12.12
N TRP A 115 28.11 -1.73 -13.09
CA TRP A 115 26.95 -2.61 -13.28
C TRP A 115 27.39 -4.08 -13.21
N SER A 116 26.69 -4.92 -12.49
CA SER A 116 27.03 -6.31 -12.24
C SER A 116 26.01 -7.27 -12.85
N ALA A 117 26.39 -8.53 -13.06
CA ALA A 117 25.46 -9.57 -13.50
C ALA A 117 24.25 -9.74 -12.56
N HIS A 118 24.43 -9.47 -11.24
CA HIS A 118 23.30 -9.46 -10.30
C HIS A 118 22.33 -8.30 -10.55
N ASP A 119 22.82 -7.16 -11.00
CA ASP A 119 21.94 -6.04 -11.37
C ASP A 119 21.12 -6.39 -12.62
N ASP A 120 21.72 -7.09 -13.61
CA ASP A 120 20.97 -7.59 -14.77
C ASP A 120 19.90 -8.60 -14.36
N GLU A 121 20.24 -9.55 -13.49
CA GLU A 121 19.32 -10.56 -12.96
C GLU A 121 18.16 -9.93 -12.18
N ALA A 122 18.44 -8.96 -11.31
CA ALA A 122 17.43 -8.26 -10.54
C ALA A 122 16.46 -7.47 -11.43
N VAL A 123 16.97 -6.81 -12.48
CA VAL A 123 16.14 -6.09 -13.46
C VAL A 123 15.30 -7.07 -14.27
N ALA A 124 15.88 -8.15 -14.79
CA ALA A 124 15.15 -9.16 -15.56
C ALA A 124 14.04 -9.80 -14.72
N THR A 125 14.36 -10.21 -13.48
CA THR A 125 13.38 -10.78 -12.55
C THR A 125 12.23 -9.81 -12.25
N ALA A 126 12.52 -8.52 -12.09
CA ALA A 126 11.50 -7.51 -11.81
C ALA A 126 10.59 -7.26 -13.03
N LEU A 127 11.16 -7.26 -14.24
CA LEU A 127 10.42 -7.11 -15.50
C LEU A 127 9.50 -8.32 -15.75
N ASP A 128 10.00 -9.53 -15.52
CA ASP A 128 9.21 -10.77 -15.65
C ASP A 128 8.07 -10.81 -14.63
N ALA A 129 8.36 -10.50 -13.37
CA ALA A 129 7.37 -10.50 -12.29
C ALA A 129 6.20 -9.53 -12.52
N THR A 130 6.41 -8.46 -13.29
CA THR A 130 5.39 -7.44 -13.61
C THR A 130 4.81 -7.57 -15.02
N ASP A 131 5.15 -8.65 -15.74
CA ASP A 131 4.75 -8.86 -17.14
C ASP A 131 5.06 -7.63 -18.03
N THR A 132 6.28 -7.10 -17.89
CA THR A 132 6.77 -5.93 -18.64
C THR A 132 8.04 -6.20 -19.45
N ALA A 133 8.56 -7.45 -19.45
CA ALA A 133 9.78 -7.81 -20.15
C ALA A 133 9.70 -7.54 -21.67
N ALA A 134 8.55 -7.79 -22.30
CA ALA A 134 8.33 -7.48 -23.72
C ALA A 134 8.34 -5.98 -24.06
N LEU A 135 8.32 -5.11 -23.05
CA LEU A 135 8.34 -3.65 -23.18
C LEU A 135 9.72 -3.05 -22.90
N ALA A 136 10.74 -3.87 -22.61
CA ALA A 136 12.05 -3.42 -22.11
C ALA A 136 12.71 -2.31 -22.94
N ASP A 137 12.65 -2.42 -24.26
CA ASP A 137 13.26 -1.46 -25.19
C ASP A 137 12.36 -0.28 -25.56
N ARG A 138 11.10 -0.26 -25.11
CA ARG A 138 10.17 0.83 -25.42
C ARG A 138 10.41 2.04 -24.53
N SER A 139 10.11 3.23 -25.04
CA SER A 139 10.06 4.44 -24.21
C SER A 139 8.90 4.37 -23.22
N VAL A 140 9.15 4.78 -21.98
CA VAL A 140 8.11 4.86 -20.93
C VAL A 140 6.99 5.81 -21.32
N ASP A 141 7.27 6.81 -22.13
CA ASP A 141 6.29 7.80 -22.60
C ASP A 141 5.25 7.19 -23.56
N GLU A 142 5.60 6.11 -24.25
CA GLU A 142 4.71 5.38 -25.18
C GLU A 142 3.76 4.40 -24.49
N LEU A 143 3.91 4.18 -23.19
CA LEU A 143 3.16 3.18 -22.44
C LEU A 143 1.76 3.69 -22.05
N SER A 144 0.79 2.76 -22.03
CA SER A 144 -0.50 3.01 -21.38
C SER A 144 -0.32 3.28 -19.89
N GLY A 145 -1.31 3.87 -19.23
CA GLY A 145 -1.26 4.14 -17.79
C GLY A 145 -0.98 2.89 -16.97
N GLY A 146 -1.66 1.77 -17.28
CA GLY A 146 -1.46 0.49 -16.59
C GLY A 146 -0.08 -0.13 -16.85
N GLN A 147 0.41 -0.11 -18.10
CA GLN A 147 1.77 -0.56 -18.42
C GLN A 147 2.81 0.27 -17.66
N ARG A 148 2.65 1.59 -17.66
CA ARG A 148 3.55 2.50 -16.94
C ARG A 148 3.56 2.21 -15.43
N GLN A 149 2.40 1.97 -14.83
CA GLN A 149 2.31 1.62 -13.41
C GLN A 149 3.07 0.33 -13.09
N ARG A 150 2.90 -0.73 -13.91
CA ARG A 150 3.64 -2.00 -13.73
C ARG A 150 5.15 -1.82 -13.87
N VAL A 151 5.62 -0.98 -14.79
CA VAL A 151 7.05 -0.64 -14.94
C VAL A 151 7.59 0.08 -13.71
N TRP A 152 6.83 0.98 -13.08
CA TRP A 152 7.23 1.62 -11.83
C TRP A 152 7.31 0.63 -10.67
N ILE A 153 6.39 -0.33 -10.62
CA ILE A 153 6.45 -1.43 -9.65
C ILE A 153 7.70 -2.28 -9.91
N ALA A 154 8.00 -2.62 -11.17
CA ALA A 154 9.24 -3.33 -11.53
C ALA A 154 10.48 -2.59 -11.03
N MET A 155 10.56 -1.27 -11.20
CA MET A 155 11.67 -0.47 -10.67
C MET A 155 11.79 -0.58 -9.13
N ALA A 156 10.67 -0.54 -8.42
CA ALA A 156 10.66 -0.68 -6.96
C ALA A 156 11.09 -2.10 -6.53
N LEU A 157 10.67 -3.14 -7.26
CA LEU A 157 11.08 -4.54 -7.02
C LEU A 157 12.56 -4.78 -7.33
N ALA A 158 13.08 -4.18 -8.42
CA ALA A 158 14.49 -4.27 -8.78
C ALA A 158 15.42 -3.68 -7.72
N GLN A 159 14.91 -2.82 -6.83
CA GLN A 159 15.66 -2.29 -5.70
C GLN A 159 15.97 -3.36 -4.64
N GLU A 160 15.22 -4.47 -4.57
CA GLU A 160 15.40 -5.60 -3.64
C GLU A 160 15.52 -5.17 -2.18
N THR A 161 14.55 -4.42 -1.70
CA THR A 161 14.51 -3.92 -0.32
C THR A 161 13.71 -4.82 0.61
N ASP A 162 14.07 -4.86 1.90
CA ASP A 162 13.38 -5.62 2.94
C ASP A 162 12.05 -4.96 3.37
N VAL A 163 11.93 -3.64 3.17
CA VAL A 163 10.71 -2.86 3.42
C VAL A 163 10.31 -2.14 2.14
N LEU A 164 9.06 -2.30 1.70
CA LEU A 164 8.53 -1.67 0.51
C LEU A 164 7.30 -0.81 0.85
N LEU A 165 7.40 0.48 0.58
CA LEU A 165 6.31 1.44 0.73
C LEU A 165 5.69 1.75 -0.63
N LEU A 166 4.36 1.69 -0.74
CA LEU A 166 3.63 1.90 -2.00
C LEU A 166 2.49 2.89 -1.77
N ASP A 167 2.54 4.02 -2.46
CA ASP A 167 1.47 5.03 -2.39
C ASP A 167 0.51 4.82 -3.56
N GLU A 168 -0.63 4.18 -3.29
CA GLU A 168 -1.69 3.86 -4.25
C GLU A 168 -1.20 3.06 -5.48
N PRO A 169 -0.61 1.87 -5.28
CA PRO A 169 0.02 1.10 -6.36
C PRO A 169 -0.97 0.60 -7.42
N THR A 170 -2.27 0.57 -7.13
CA THR A 170 -3.33 0.06 -8.01
C THR A 170 -4.09 1.15 -8.76
N THR A 171 -3.74 2.42 -8.58
CA THR A 171 -4.35 3.55 -9.28
C THR A 171 -4.06 3.48 -10.78
N PHE A 172 -5.04 3.80 -11.62
CA PHE A 172 -5.01 3.71 -13.09
C PHE A 172 -4.99 2.30 -13.68
N LEU A 173 -5.12 1.26 -12.86
CA LEU A 173 -5.24 -0.14 -13.28
C LEU A 173 -6.72 -0.56 -13.38
N ASP A 174 -7.05 -1.38 -14.36
CA ASP A 174 -8.31 -2.13 -14.34
C ASP A 174 -8.28 -3.22 -13.27
N VAL A 175 -9.44 -3.82 -13.00
CA VAL A 175 -9.61 -4.77 -11.89
C VAL A 175 -8.68 -5.98 -12.01
N SER A 176 -8.45 -6.51 -13.23
CA SER A 176 -7.57 -7.67 -13.42
C SER A 176 -6.12 -7.33 -13.05
N HIS A 177 -5.62 -6.22 -13.55
CA HIS A 177 -4.25 -5.76 -13.24
C HIS A 177 -4.07 -5.32 -11.78
N GLN A 178 -5.13 -4.79 -11.12
CA GLN A 178 -5.08 -4.53 -9.67
C GLN A 178 -4.85 -5.81 -8.88
N ILE A 179 -5.57 -6.89 -9.23
CA ILE A 179 -5.42 -8.20 -8.59
C ILE A 179 -4.02 -8.75 -8.84
N GLU A 180 -3.52 -8.73 -10.08
CA GLU A 180 -2.17 -9.20 -10.42
C GLU A 180 -1.08 -8.50 -9.59
N VAL A 181 -1.17 -7.18 -9.45
CA VAL A 181 -0.23 -6.40 -8.62
C VAL A 181 -0.32 -6.78 -7.14
N LEU A 182 -1.53 -6.95 -6.61
CA LEU A 182 -1.70 -7.31 -5.21
C LEU A 182 -1.24 -8.75 -4.93
N ASP A 183 -1.53 -9.68 -5.84
CA ASP A 183 -1.02 -11.07 -5.78
C ASP A 183 0.51 -11.10 -5.81
N LEU A 184 1.14 -10.30 -6.70
CA LEU A 184 2.60 -10.16 -6.76
C LEU A 184 3.19 -9.66 -5.43
N LEU A 185 2.55 -8.69 -4.77
CA LEU A 185 3.00 -8.19 -3.46
C LEU A 185 2.87 -9.26 -2.36
N VAL A 186 1.81 -10.07 -2.41
CA VAL A 186 1.65 -11.24 -1.52
C VAL A 186 2.75 -12.26 -1.76
N ASP A 187 3.04 -12.59 -3.01
CA ASP A 187 4.10 -13.55 -3.37
C ASP A 187 5.48 -13.04 -2.94
N LEU A 188 5.76 -11.75 -3.13
CA LEU A 188 6.98 -11.11 -2.63
C LEU A 188 7.11 -11.23 -1.10
N ASN A 189 6.03 -10.91 -0.38
CA ASN A 189 6.00 -11.03 1.08
C ASN A 189 6.22 -12.48 1.52
N ARG A 190 5.51 -13.44 0.92
CA ARG A 190 5.60 -14.87 1.29
C ARG A 190 6.95 -15.49 0.96
N THR A 191 7.54 -15.15 -0.18
CA THR A 191 8.79 -15.77 -0.65
C THR A 191 10.03 -15.14 -0.04
N ARG A 192 10.01 -13.81 0.17
CA ARG A 192 11.18 -13.06 0.66
C ARG A 192 11.02 -12.53 2.09
N GLY A 193 9.83 -12.60 2.68
CA GLY A 193 9.56 -12.00 3.99
C GLY A 193 9.57 -10.47 3.98
N THR A 194 9.43 -9.83 2.80
CA THR A 194 9.43 -8.38 2.65
C THR A 194 8.28 -7.76 3.43
N THR A 195 8.56 -6.76 4.25
CA THR A 195 7.53 -5.93 4.89
C THR A 195 6.93 -4.99 3.85
N VAL A 196 5.63 -5.08 3.61
CA VAL A 196 4.93 -4.22 2.64
C VAL A 196 4.01 -3.26 3.38
N VAL A 197 4.10 -1.97 3.06
CA VAL A 197 3.14 -0.95 3.52
C VAL A 197 2.55 -0.28 2.29
N MET A 198 1.25 -0.38 2.11
CA MET A 198 0.58 0.20 0.95
C MET A 198 -0.61 1.06 1.34
N VAL A 199 -0.77 2.19 0.68
CA VAL A 199 -2.00 2.99 0.73
C VAL A 199 -2.97 2.44 -0.29
N LEU A 200 -4.17 2.10 0.12
CA LEU A 200 -5.24 1.65 -0.76
C LEU A 200 -6.51 2.48 -0.56
N HIS A 201 -7.25 2.69 -1.66
CA HIS A 201 -8.57 3.34 -1.63
C HIS A 201 -9.70 2.33 -1.49
N ASP A 202 -9.54 1.14 -2.06
CA ASP A 202 -10.53 0.07 -2.00
C ASP A 202 -10.40 -0.70 -0.68
N LEU A 203 -11.43 -0.57 0.18
CA LEU A 203 -11.48 -1.21 1.50
C LEU A 203 -11.54 -2.73 1.41
N ASN A 204 -12.22 -3.26 0.38
CA ASN A 204 -12.36 -4.70 0.20
C ASN A 204 -11.04 -5.32 -0.25
N MET A 205 -10.32 -4.67 -1.17
CA MET A 205 -8.96 -5.07 -1.55
C MET A 205 -8.00 -4.94 -0.38
N ALA A 206 -8.08 -3.86 0.41
CA ALA A 206 -7.25 -3.70 1.62
C ALA A 206 -7.49 -4.83 2.63
N ALA A 207 -8.76 -5.18 2.89
CA ALA A 207 -9.11 -6.26 3.82
C ALA A 207 -8.72 -7.65 3.31
N ARG A 208 -8.77 -7.86 1.98
CA ARG A 208 -8.45 -9.14 1.36
C ARG A 208 -6.94 -9.44 1.31
N TYR A 209 -6.13 -8.41 1.08
CA TYR A 209 -4.70 -8.57 0.79
C TYR A 209 -3.77 -8.21 1.95
N ALA A 210 -4.25 -7.48 2.97
CA ALA A 210 -3.42 -7.11 4.10
C ALA A 210 -3.57 -8.06 5.29
N ASP A 211 -2.45 -8.30 5.97
CA ASP A 211 -2.43 -8.94 7.29
C ASP A 211 -2.81 -7.96 8.40
N HIS A 212 -2.51 -6.67 8.17
CA HIS A 212 -2.70 -5.59 9.12
C HIS A 212 -3.33 -4.38 8.43
N LEU A 213 -4.38 -3.84 9.00
CA LEU A 213 -5.10 -2.69 8.48
C LEU A 213 -4.93 -1.49 9.42
N VAL A 214 -4.67 -0.31 8.86
CA VAL A 214 -4.57 0.94 9.60
C VAL A 214 -5.55 1.94 8.99
N ALA A 215 -6.58 2.30 9.73
CA ALA A 215 -7.54 3.32 9.35
C ALA A 215 -7.14 4.68 9.89
N ILE A 216 -6.93 5.66 9.00
CA ILE A 216 -6.55 7.04 9.36
C ILE A 216 -7.74 7.97 9.15
N ALA A 217 -8.04 8.75 10.17
CA ALA A 217 -9.02 9.83 10.11
C ALA A 217 -8.45 11.10 10.77
N HIS A 218 -8.69 12.25 10.18
CA HIS A 218 -8.30 13.56 10.73
C HIS A 218 -6.82 13.67 11.18
N GLY A 219 -5.92 13.01 10.44
CA GLY A 219 -4.48 13.05 10.73
C GLY A 219 -4.02 12.14 11.87
N ALA A 220 -4.87 11.29 12.41
CA ALA A 220 -4.55 10.35 13.48
C ALA A 220 -4.95 8.91 13.09
N VAL A 221 -4.37 7.90 13.75
CA VAL A 221 -4.82 6.52 13.65
C VAL A 221 -6.15 6.38 14.37
N HIS A 222 -7.21 6.04 13.63
CA HIS A 222 -8.53 5.77 14.19
C HIS A 222 -8.63 4.33 14.70
N ALA A 223 -8.15 3.38 13.90
CA ALA A 223 -8.13 1.95 14.25
C ALA A 223 -6.93 1.27 13.58
N SER A 224 -6.37 0.26 14.25
CA SER A 224 -5.22 -0.51 13.76
C SER A 224 -5.33 -1.95 14.27
N GLY A 225 -5.14 -2.95 13.40
CA GLY A 225 -5.26 -4.36 13.76
C GLY A 225 -5.48 -5.26 12.56
N THR A 226 -6.01 -6.46 12.79
CA THR A 226 -6.41 -7.35 11.70
C THR A 226 -7.53 -6.74 10.87
N PRO A 227 -7.70 -7.10 9.58
CA PRO A 227 -8.81 -6.62 8.77
C PRO A 227 -10.19 -6.79 9.45
N ALA A 228 -10.42 -7.92 10.10
CA ALA A 228 -11.68 -8.18 10.80
C ALA A 228 -11.91 -7.27 12.02
N ALA A 229 -10.84 -6.84 12.70
CA ALA A 229 -10.95 -5.94 13.83
C ALA A 229 -11.14 -4.47 13.41
N VAL A 230 -10.62 -4.08 12.24
CA VAL A 230 -10.62 -2.68 11.79
C VAL A 230 -11.76 -2.39 10.82
N LEU A 231 -12.08 -3.28 9.87
CA LEU A 231 -13.15 -3.07 8.91
C LEU A 231 -14.51 -3.44 9.52
N THR A 232 -15.07 -2.52 10.28
CA THR A 232 -16.40 -2.61 10.92
C THR A 232 -17.32 -1.52 10.40
N GLU A 233 -18.64 -1.69 10.53
CA GLU A 233 -19.63 -0.67 10.14
C GLU A 233 -19.35 0.66 10.87
N GLU A 234 -18.98 0.60 12.15
CA GLU A 234 -18.63 1.76 12.96
C GLU A 234 -17.38 2.49 12.44
N THR A 235 -16.32 1.76 12.12
CA THR A 235 -15.09 2.34 11.55
C THR A 235 -15.35 2.96 10.19
N VAL A 236 -16.13 2.30 9.31
CA VAL A 236 -16.47 2.84 7.99
C VAL A 236 -17.26 4.13 8.13
N LEU A 237 -18.24 4.18 9.03
CA LEU A 237 -19.00 5.40 9.29
C LEU A 237 -18.11 6.52 9.84
N ALA A 238 -17.28 6.23 10.83
CA ALA A 238 -16.42 7.24 11.49
C ALA A 238 -15.34 7.81 10.55
N VAL A 239 -14.72 6.95 9.71
CA VAL A 239 -13.58 7.32 8.86
C VAL A 239 -14.02 7.89 7.50
N PHE A 240 -15.10 7.34 6.93
CA PHE A 240 -15.54 7.65 5.56
C PHE A 240 -16.91 8.39 5.50
N GLY A 241 -17.63 8.47 6.63
CA GLY A 241 -18.97 9.03 6.68
C GLY A 241 -19.98 8.24 5.85
N LEU A 242 -19.78 6.93 5.71
CA LEU A 242 -20.55 6.04 4.85
C LEU A 242 -21.22 4.96 5.66
N ASP A 243 -22.56 4.86 5.58
CA ASP A 243 -23.28 3.72 6.09
C ASP A 243 -22.96 2.47 5.25
N SER A 244 -22.73 1.37 5.92
CA SER A 244 -22.31 0.11 5.27
C SER A 244 -22.81 -1.11 6.03
N ARG A 245 -22.74 -2.26 5.37
CA ARG A 245 -22.84 -3.58 5.99
C ARG A 245 -21.53 -4.29 5.81
N ILE A 246 -21.08 -4.97 6.86
CA ILE A 246 -19.91 -5.82 6.79
C ILE A 246 -20.37 -7.27 6.81
N ILE A 247 -19.99 -8.01 5.78
CA ILE A 247 -20.25 -9.46 5.67
C ILE A 247 -18.92 -10.20 5.51
N THR A 248 -18.94 -11.52 5.63
CA THR A 248 -17.78 -12.34 5.31
C THR A 248 -17.76 -12.62 3.81
N ASP A 249 -16.65 -12.31 3.13
CA ASP A 249 -16.42 -12.69 1.74
C ASP A 249 -16.39 -14.23 1.61
N PRO A 250 -17.30 -14.84 0.85
CA PRO A 250 -17.37 -16.28 0.74
C PRO A 250 -16.16 -16.92 0.04
N THR A 251 -15.33 -16.13 -0.65
CA THR A 251 -14.16 -16.62 -1.39
C THR A 251 -12.87 -16.54 -0.58
N SER A 252 -12.69 -15.47 0.21
CA SER A 252 -11.46 -15.22 0.97
C SER A 252 -11.63 -15.43 2.48
N GLY A 253 -12.87 -15.41 2.98
CA GLY A 253 -13.14 -15.43 4.42
C GLY A 253 -12.83 -14.10 5.14
N THR A 254 -12.41 -13.07 4.41
CA THR A 254 -12.12 -11.75 4.97
C THR A 254 -13.39 -10.89 5.05
N PRO A 255 -13.39 -9.79 5.83
CA PRO A 255 -14.54 -8.89 5.84
C PRO A 255 -14.69 -8.19 4.48
N LEU A 256 -15.94 -8.08 4.04
CA LEU A 256 -16.37 -7.42 2.80
C LEU A 256 -17.34 -6.30 3.15
N MET A 257 -17.00 -5.07 2.80
CA MET A 257 -17.82 -3.88 2.99
C MET A 257 -18.78 -3.72 1.81
N LEU A 258 -20.07 -3.63 2.13
CA LEU A 258 -21.15 -3.32 1.20
C LEU A 258 -21.68 -1.92 1.52
N PRO A 259 -21.52 -0.92 0.62
CA PRO A 259 -21.98 0.42 0.88
C PRO A 259 -23.52 0.50 0.85
N LEU A 260 -24.10 1.19 1.81
CA LEU A 260 -25.53 1.48 1.83
C LEU A 260 -25.78 2.86 1.20
N GLY A 261 -26.32 2.84 -0.03
CA GLY A 261 -26.73 4.04 -0.74
C GLY A 261 -28.20 4.37 -0.48
N ARG A 262 -28.66 5.58 -0.84
CA ARG A 262 -30.06 6.00 -0.71
C ARG A 262 -31.03 5.25 -1.63
N HIS A 263 -30.52 4.56 -2.65
CA HIS A 263 -31.34 3.92 -3.67
C HIS A 263 -30.95 2.44 -3.83
N ARG A 264 -31.89 1.62 -4.27
CA ARG A 264 -31.71 0.18 -4.55
C ARG A 264 -31.34 -0.65 -3.32
N LEU A 265 -31.79 -0.26 -2.14
CA LEU A 265 -31.80 -1.13 -0.98
C LEU A 265 -32.82 -2.24 -1.24
N ALA A 266 -32.49 -3.49 -0.86
CA ALA A 266 -33.50 -4.55 -0.87
C ALA A 266 -34.65 -4.15 0.07
N PRO A 267 -35.92 -4.35 -0.31
CA PRO A 267 -37.03 -4.10 0.61
C PRO A 267 -36.78 -4.94 1.88
N GLU A 268 -36.99 -4.32 3.04
CA GLU A 268 -37.00 -5.04 4.31
C GLU A 268 -37.96 -6.23 4.15
N ARG A 269 -37.48 -7.43 4.46
CA ARG A 269 -38.40 -8.57 4.61
C ARG A 269 -39.31 -8.22 5.77
N ILE A 270 -40.54 -7.78 5.45
CA ILE A 270 -41.61 -7.74 6.41
C ILE A 270 -41.87 -9.21 6.71
N ASP A 271 -41.42 -9.68 7.87
CA ASP A 271 -41.82 -10.99 8.38
C ASP A 271 -43.34 -10.99 8.43
N ALA A 272 -43.96 -11.78 7.56
CA ALA A 272 -45.41 -11.95 7.57
C ALA A 272 -45.81 -12.45 8.94
N PRO A 273 -46.80 -11.80 9.63
CA PRO A 273 -47.28 -12.26 10.91
C PRO A 273 -47.80 -13.69 10.75
N GLY A 274 -47.34 -14.55 11.65
CA GLY A 274 -47.55 -16.01 11.66
C GLY A 274 -48.94 -16.43 11.22
N GLY A 275 -48.97 -17.35 10.25
CA GLY A 275 -50.17 -18.01 9.80
C GLY A 275 -50.91 -18.63 10.99
N ALA A 276 -52.12 -18.11 11.20
CA ALA A 276 -53.06 -18.72 12.12
C ALA A 276 -53.32 -20.18 11.70
N GLN A 277 -52.99 -21.10 12.58
CA GLN A 277 -53.42 -22.50 12.46
C GLN A 277 -54.98 -22.52 12.44
N MET A 278 -55.54 -22.80 11.27
CA MET A 278 -56.91 -23.23 11.19
C MET A 278 -56.99 -24.65 11.78
N THR A 279 -57.50 -24.75 12.98
CA THR A 279 -58.00 -25.99 13.55
C THR A 279 -59.31 -26.33 12.92
N ASP A 280 -59.36 -27.39 12.11
CA ASP A 280 -60.60 -28.03 11.68
C ASP A 280 -61.29 -28.69 12.89
N VAL A 281 -62.59 -28.41 13.01
CA VAL A 281 -63.58 -29.17 13.78
C VAL A 281 -64.53 -29.83 12.80
#